data_d7592e491bfc569949cf6e40a65c1d41
#
_entry.id   d7592e491bfc569949cf6e40a65c1d41
#
_cell.length_a   1.000
_cell.length_b   1.000
_cell.length_c   1.000
_cell.angle_alpha   90.00
_cell.angle_beta   90.00
_cell.angle_gamma   90.00
#
_symmetry.space_group_name_H-M   'P 1'
#
loop_
_entity.id
_entity.type
_entity.pdbx_description
1 polymer ?
#
loop_
_entity_poly.entity_id
_entity_poly.type
_entity_poly.pdbx_seq_one_letter_code
_entity_poly.pdbx_strand_id
1 'polypeptide(L)'
;MNIHTHERKIPLRLLAGSGLLFSLMMPGYSQGMPGAPAKPSTVLVQKASTIDSAVNKKYIGQVESIDRVTVQPRVSGNIVATRFREGNVVRQGDLLFEIEDTRYKAAVEEAEAKKAQLEAKLLYARNSFERYNKLLASKSVSMDTVENAKSTMHALEAEIQSADASIIVAKDDLNYTRITAPITGRTGRVTFSTGNYITPTSGSLVTITGIEEVYVKFPISERDFLSLFGTQDNMKKEAVVTLTLANGKAYAHPGKVFMTDNTVQTTTDTLNSGPNSPTRRTC
;
A
#
# COMPACT_ATOMS: atom_id res chain seq x y z
N MET A 1 -21.86 -3.76 -4.99
CA MET A 1 -21.35 -3.85 -3.62
C MET A 1 -22.50 -3.59 -2.65
N ASN A 2 -22.71 -4.47 -1.67
CA ASN A 2 -23.77 -4.32 -0.67
C ASN A 2 -23.12 -4.04 0.69
N ILE A 3 -23.61 -3.03 1.40
CA ILE A 3 -23.21 -2.70 2.77
C ILE A 3 -24.36 -3.05 3.71
N HIS A 4 -24.09 -3.90 4.69
CA HIS A 4 -25.02 -4.24 5.77
C HIS A 4 -24.60 -3.52 7.05
N THR A 5 -25.51 -2.81 7.67
CA THR A 5 -25.33 -2.23 9.01
C THR A 5 -26.04 -3.08 10.03
N HIS A 6 -25.33 -3.46 11.09
CA HIS A 6 -25.86 -4.16 12.24
C HIS A 6 -26.41 -3.15 13.25
N GLU A 7 -27.71 -3.26 13.52
CA GLU A 7 -28.51 -2.76 14.63
C GLU A 7 -28.39 -1.30 15.11
N ARG A 8 -29.45 -0.53 14.83
CA ARG A 8 -29.97 0.48 15.79
C ARG A 8 -31.45 0.23 16.04
N LYS A 9 -31.80 -0.10 17.27
CA LYS A 9 -33.18 -0.12 17.76
C LYS A 9 -33.65 1.33 17.94
N ILE A 10 -34.54 1.81 17.08
CA ILE A 10 -35.19 3.09 17.24
C ILE A 10 -36.54 2.80 17.91
N PRO A 11 -36.82 3.27 19.15
CA PRO A 11 -38.14 3.16 19.74
C PRO A 11 -39.08 4.17 19.10
N LEU A 12 -40.06 3.69 18.36
CA LEU A 12 -41.17 4.51 17.83
C LEU A 12 -42.08 4.93 18.98
N ARG A 13 -41.92 6.14 19.47
CA ARG A 13 -42.87 6.78 20.41
C ARG A 13 -44.12 7.15 19.65
N LEU A 14 -45.24 6.50 20.02
CA LEU A 14 -46.59 6.87 19.59
C LEU A 14 -46.96 8.22 20.22
N LEU A 15 -47.12 9.25 19.41
CA LEU A 15 -47.76 10.51 19.81
C LEU A 15 -49.25 10.37 19.63
N ALA A 16 -49.96 10.23 20.75
CA ALA A 16 -51.43 10.40 20.81
C ALA A 16 -51.76 11.88 20.66
N GLY A 17 -52.30 12.26 19.52
CA GLY A 17 -52.84 13.61 19.28
C GLY A 17 -54.25 13.70 19.80
N SER A 18 -54.49 14.50 20.83
CA SER A 18 -55.80 14.88 21.31
C SER A 18 -56.44 15.89 20.34
N GLY A 19 -57.52 15.47 19.72
CA GLY A 19 -58.37 16.37 18.90
C GLY A 19 -59.35 17.15 19.74
N LEU A 20 -59.32 18.48 19.63
CA LEU A 20 -60.22 19.42 20.25
C LEU A 20 -61.54 19.48 19.46
N LEU A 21 -62.61 19.20 20.15
CA LEU A 21 -63.99 19.33 19.72
C LEU A 21 -64.38 20.82 19.65
N PHE A 22 -64.90 21.25 18.52
CA PHE A 22 -65.66 22.51 18.44
C PHE A 22 -67.16 22.19 18.14
N SER A 23 -68.01 22.46 19.11
CA SER A 23 -69.43 22.22 19.10
C SER A 23 -70.13 23.44 18.51
N LEU A 24 -70.93 23.28 17.48
CA LEU A 24 -71.97 24.27 17.09
C LEU A 24 -73.33 23.64 17.17
N MET A 25 -74.20 24.26 17.98
CA MET A 25 -75.50 23.92 18.41
C MET A 25 -76.54 24.32 17.32
N MET A 26 -77.41 23.39 16.92
CA MET A 26 -78.74 23.70 16.38
C MET A 26 -79.76 22.64 16.81
N PRO A 27 -80.96 23.03 17.26
CA PRO A 27 -81.97 22.07 17.71
C PRO A 27 -82.89 21.63 16.57
N GLY A 28 -83.06 20.34 16.44
CA GLY A 28 -84.06 19.75 15.55
C GLY A 28 -84.64 18.51 16.22
N TYR A 29 -85.87 18.60 16.77
CA TYR A 29 -86.62 17.47 17.29
C TYR A 29 -87.03 16.53 16.17
N SER A 30 -86.63 15.30 16.24
CA SER A 30 -87.20 14.17 15.50
C SER A 30 -87.22 12.96 16.38
N GLN A 31 -88.37 12.50 16.77
CA GLN A 31 -88.60 11.23 17.45
C GLN A 31 -88.29 10.11 16.50
N GLY A 32 -87.25 9.37 16.79
CA GLY A 32 -86.85 8.14 16.09
C GLY A 32 -86.83 6.98 17.02
N MET A 33 -87.43 5.86 16.63
CA MET A 33 -87.61 4.56 17.29
C MET A 33 -86.36 4.07 17.94
N PRO A 34 -86.46 3.28 19.02
CA PRO A 34 -85.25 2.63 19.64
C PRO A 34 -84.70 1.56 18.68
N GLY A 35 -83.61 1.95 18.05
CA GLY A 35 -82.81 1.02 17.23
C GLY A 35 -82.11 -0.02 18.11
N ALA A 36 -82.21 -1.25 17.68
CA ALA A 36 -81.51 -2.37 18.30
C ALA A 36 -80.04 -2.08 18.52
N PRO A 37 -79.38 -2.61 19.59
CA PRO A 37 -77.95 -2.39 19.84
C PRO A 37 -77.14 -2.93 18.67
N ALA A 38 -76.40 -2.02 18.05
CA ALA A 38 -75.47 -2.37 16.98
C ALA A 38 -74.47 -3.36 17.52
N LYS A 39 -74.39 -4.53 16.91
CA LYS A 39 -73.35 -5.55 17.23
C LYS A 39 -71.96 -4.88 17.06
N PRO A 40 -71.05 -5.03 18.05
CA PRO A 40 -69.69 -4.49 17.88
C PRO A 40 -69.05 -5.10 16.62
N SER A 41 -68.54 -4.22 15.75
CA SER A 41 -67.84 -4.63 14.56
C SER A 41 -66.56 -5.37 14.97
N THR A 42 -66.38 -6.58 14.44
CA THR A 42 -65.19 -7.35 14.66
C THR A 42 -64.01 -6.70 13.96
N VAL A 43 -63.08 -6.13 14.72
CA VAL A 43 -61.86 -5.55 14.19
C VAL A 43 -60.77 -6.63 14.21
N LEU A 44 -60.25 -6.97 13.04
CA LEU A 44 -59.11 -7.84 12.94
C LEU A 44 -57.85 -7.06 13.38
N VAL A 45 -57.33 -7.42 14.54
CA VAL A 45 -56.08 -6.84 15.06
C VAL A 45 -54.94 -7.80 14.72
N GLN A 46 -54.04 -7.36 13.89
CA GLN A 46 -52.80 -8.12 13.62
C GLN A 46 -51.72 -7.56 14.54
N LYS A 47 -51.06 -8.45 15.28
CA LYS A 47 -49.94 -8.08 16.15
C LYS A 47 -48.79 -7.59 15.28
N ALA A 48 -48.36 -6.36 15.43
CA ALA A 48 -47.19 -5.84 14.74
C ALA A 48 -45.94 -6.57 15.25
N SER A 49 -45.25 -7.22 14.35
CA SER A 49 -43.90 -7.77 14.65
C SER A 49 -42.87 -6.74 14.21
N THR A 50 -41.92 -6.49 15.05
CA THR A 50 -40.71 -5.73 14.70
C THR A 50 -39.82 -6.63 13.84
N ILE A 51 -39.60 -6.20 12.61
CA ILE A 51 -38.61 -6.86 11.73
C ILE A 51 -37.34 -5.99 11.80
N ASP A 52 -36.24 -6.58 12.22
CA ASP A 52 -34.93 -5.95 12.10
C ASP A 52 -34.58 -5.85 10.62
N SER A 53 -34.71 -4.67 10.05
CA SER A 53 -34.35 -4.40 8.66
C SER A 53 -32.96 -3.80 8.60
N ALA A 54 -31.98 -4.61 8.23
CA ALA A 54 -30.66 -4.10 7.88
C ALA A 54 -30.75 -3.22 6.64
N VAL A 55 -30.22 -2.01 6.71
CA VAL A 55 -30.18 -1.09 5.57
C VAL A 55 -29.11 -1.54 4.59
N ASN A 56 -29.54 -2.03 3.42
CA ASN A 56 -28.67 -2.43 2.35
C ASN A 56 -28.54 -1.33 1.31
N LYS A 57 -27.33 -0.80 1.12
CA LYS A 57 -27.01 0.16 0.07
C LYS A 57 -26.07 -0.48 -0.95
N LYS A 58 -26.29 -0.22 -2.23
CA LYS A 58 -25.45 -0.71 -3.33
C LYS A 58 -24.65 0.45 -3.91
N TYR A 59 -23.35 0.27 -4.00
CA TYR A 59 -22.42 1.23 -4.60
C TYR A 59 -21.62 0.55 -5.72
N ILE A 60 -21.27 1.32 -6.74
CA ILE A 60 -20.34 0.87 -7.78
C ILE A 60 -18.94 1.20 -7.32
N GLY A 61 -18.09 0.19 -7.18
CA GLY A 61 -16.69 0.35 -6.77
C GLY A 61 -15.72 -0.10 -7.84
N GLN A 62 -14.50 0.42 -7.76
CA GLN A 62 -13.36 0.00 -8.58
C GLN A 62 -12.39 -0.80 -7.72
N VAL A 63 -11.91 -1.92 -8.28
CA VAL A 63 -10.88 -2.74 -7.63
C VAL A 63 -9.53 -2.19 -8.03
N GLU A 64 -8.73 -1.83 -7.05
CA GLU A 64 -7.35 -1.36 -7.23
C GLU A 64 -6.42 -2.23 -6.40
N SER A 65 -5.19 -2.44 -6.89
CA SER A 65 -4.16 -3.12 -6.13
C SER A 65 -3.55 -2.16 -5.09
N ILE A 66 -3.23 -2.69 -3.91
CA ILE A 66 -2.53 -1.93 -2.87
C ILE A 66 -1.11 -1.61 -3.33
N ASP A 67 -0.42 -2.61 -3.88
CA ASP A 67 0.95 -2.48 -4.29
C ASP A 67 1.06 -2.24 -5.80
N ARG A 68 1.57 -1.08 -6.16
CA ARG A 68 1.91 -0.73 -7.53
C ARG A 68 3.29 -0.11 -7.56
N VAL A 69 4.25 -0.82 -8.12
CA VAL A 69 5.64 -0.38 -8.17
C VAL A 69 6.09 -0.18 -9.62
N THR A 70 6.65 0.97 -9.87
CA THR A 70 7.25 1.33 -11.15
C THR A 70 8.75 1.03 -11.09
N VAL A 71 9.20 0.10 -11.91
CA VAL A 71 10.60 -0.30 -12.00
C VAL A 71 11.34 0.69 -12.89
N GLN A 72 12.41 1.28 -12.36
CA GLN A 72 13.27 2.23 -13.06
C GLN A 72 14.72 1.78 -13.02
N PRO A 73 15.54 2.09 -14.05
CA PRO A 73 16.95 1.78 -14.02
C PRO A 73 17.68 2.71 -13.03
N ARG A 74 18.68 2.19 -12.35
CA ARG A 74 19.57 2.98 -11.47
C ARG A 74 20.92 3.27 -12.11
N VAL A 75 21.26 2.51 -13.15
CA VAL A 75 22.51 2.65 -13.92
C VAL A 75 22.20 2.77 -15.40
N SER A 76 23.16 3.29 -16.17
CA SER A 76 23.01 3.51 -17.60
C SER A 76 23.64 2.38 -18.40
N GLY A 77 23.02 1.99 -19.51
CA GLY A 77 23.57 0.99 -20.43
C GLY A 77 22.53 0.45 -21.40
N ASN A 78 22.95 -0.45 -22.30
CA ASN A 78 22.04 -1.11 -23.22
C ASN A 78 21.30 -2.26 -22.52
N ILE A 79 20.02 -2.45 -22.79
CA ILE A 79 19.28 -3.63 -22.36
C ILE A 79 19.77 -4.83 -23.20
N VAL A 80 20.42 -5.78 -22.55
CA VAL A 80 20.90 -7.01 -23.20
C VAL A 80 19.79 -8.05 -23.31
N ALA A 81 18.98 -8.18 -22.28
CA ALA A 81 17.90 -9.18 -22.24
C ALA A 81 16.72 -8.73 -21.36
N THR A 82 15.52 -9.14 -21.79
CA THR A 82 14.29 -9.09 -20.98
C THR A 82 13.90 -10.52 -20.64
N ARG A 83 13.80 -10.85 -19.34
CA ARG A 83 13.66 -12.24 -18.83
C ARG A 83 12.23 -12.61 -18.44
N PHE A 84 11.25 -11.78 -18.71
CA PHE A 84 9.84 -12.03 -18.45
C PHE A 84 8.99 -11.76 -19.70
N ARG A 85 7.72 -12.15 -19.65
CA ARG A 85 6.71 -11.79 -20.67
C ARG A 85 5.74 -10.77 -20.08
N GLU A 86 5.37 -9.78 -20.89
CA GLU A 86 4.35 -8.79 -20.52
C GLU A 86 3.04 -9.46 -20.09
N GLY A 87 2.42 -8.94 -19.04
CA GLY A 87 1.18 -9.47 -18.49
C GLY A 87 1.32 -10.73 -17.62
N ASN A 88 2.50 -11.35 -17.55
CA ASN A 88 2.74 -12.50 -16.67
C ASN A 88 2.95 -12.08 -15.21
N VAL A 89 2.73 -13.03 -14.32
CA VAL A 89 3.03 -12.88 -12.90
C VAL A 89 4.52 -13.16 -12.69
N VAL A 90 5.19 -12.27 -11.97
CA VAL A 90 6.57 -12.40 -11.50
C VAL A 90 6.60 -12.43 -9.98
N ARG A 91 7.58 -13.11 -9.41
CA ARG A 91 7.82 -13.16 -7.96
C ARG A 91 8.85 -12.10 -7.57
N GLN A 92 8.78 -11.65 -6.34
CA GLN A 92 9.83 -10.80 -5.78
C GLN A 92 11.20 -11.47 -5.93
N GLY A 93 12.17 -10.72 -6.46
CA GLY A 93 13.52 -11.20 -6.75
C GLY A 93 13.72 -11.79 -8.15
N ASP A 94 12.67 -12.07 -8.92
CA ASP A 94 12.80 -12.56 -10.29
C ASP A 94 13.54 -11.53 -11.16
N LEU A 95 14.48 -12.00 -11.98
CA LEU A 95 15.23 -11.16 -12.91
C LEU A 95 14.32 -10.67 -14.04
N LEU A 96 14.24 -9.35 -14.20
CA LEU A 96 13.41 -8.71 -15.23
C LEU A 96 14.23 -8.28 -16.44
N PHE A 97 15.28 -7.49 -16.19
CA PHE A 97 16.13 -6.94 -17.24
C PHE A 97 17.60 -7.16 -16.90
N GLU A 98 18.38 -7.36 -17.94
CA GLU A 98 19.84 -7.36 -17.88
C GLU A 98 20.36 -6.17 -18.69
N ILE A 99 21.16 -5.34 -18.05
CA ILE A 99 21.89 -4.23 -18.67
C ILE A 99 23.31 -4.69 -18.94
N GLU A 100 23.94 -4.16 -19.98
CA GLU A 100 25.34 -4.42 -20.31
C GLU A 100 26.26 -4.10 -19.14
N ASP A 101 26.95 -5.12 -18.61
CA ASP A 101 27.66 -5.04 -17.34
C ASP A 101 29.19 -4.92 -17.48
N THR A 102 29.73 -4.95 -18.72
CA THR A 102 31.17 -4.99 -19.01
C THR A 102 31.93 -3.88 -18.30
N ARG A 103 31.45 -2.63 -18.44
CA ARG A 103 32.12 -1.47 -17.80
C ARG A 103 32.03 -1.51 -16.27
N TYR A 104 30.95 -2.04 -15.71
CA TYR A 104 30.74 -2.15 -14.26
C TYR A 104 31.62 -3.23 -13.65
N LYS A 105 31.82 -4.36 -14.35
CA LYS A 105 32.80 -5.37 -13.96
C LYS A 105 34.22 -4.81 -13.94
N ALA A 106 34.61 -4.07 -14.99
CA ALA A 106 35.91 -3.43 -15.04
C ALA A 106 36.11 -2.40 -13.90
N ALA A 107 35.07 -1.65 -13.52
CA ALA A 107 35.13 -0.72 -12.39
C ALA A 107 35.32 -1.44 -11.04
N VAL A 108 34.71 -2.60 -10.85
CA VAL A 108 34.95 -3.43 -9.64
C VAL A 108 36.39 -3.92 -9.61
N GLU A 109 36.90 -4.46 -10.73
CA GLU A 109 38.30 -4.94 -10.82
C GLU A 109 39.31 -3.82 -10.56
N GLU A 110 39.05 -2.60 -11.09
CA GLU A 110 39.87 -1.42 -10.84
C GLU A 110 39.91 -1.06 -9.36
N ALA A 111 38.73 -1.01 -8.69
CA ALA A 111 38.64 -0.71 -7.27
C ALA A 111 39.33 -1.77 -6.39
N GLU A 112 39.17 -3.06 -6.73
CA GLU A 112 39.84 -4.16 -6.04
C GLU A 112 41.37 -4.13 -6.24
N ALA A 113 41.85 -3.82 -7.45
CA ALA A 113 43.28 -3.66 -7.72
C ALA A 113 43.89 -2.48 -6.94
N LYS A 114 43.12 -1.37 -6.81
CA LYS A 114 43.54 -0.23 -5.99
C LYS A 114 43.68 -0.58 -4.51
N LYS A 115 42.76 -1.35 -3.96
CA LYS A 115 42.86 -1.87 -2.58
C LYS A 115 44.08 -2.74 -2.42
N ALA A 116 44.33 -3.71 -3.32
CA ALA A 116 45.50 -4.57 -3.27
C ALA A 116 46.81 -3.78 -3.30
N GLN A 117 46.87 -2.69 -4.11
CA GLN A 117 48.04 -1.80 -4.13
C GLN A 117 48.27 -1.14 -2.76
N LEU A 118 47.19 -0.66 -2.09
CA LEU A 118 47.28 -0.04 -0.78
C LEU A 118 47.67 -1.05 0.31
N GLU A 119 47.16 -2.25 0.26
CA GLU A 119 47.52 -3.33 1.19
C GLU A 119 49.01 -3.68 1.09
N ALA A 120 49.56 -3.72 -0.11
CA ALA A 120 51.02 -3.93 -0.30
C ALA A 120 51.83 -2.77 0.31
N LYS A 121 51.38 -1.53 0.15
CA LYS A 121 52.01 -0.35 0.80
C LYS A 121 51.91 -0.40 2.32
N LEU A 122 50.74 -0.79 2.85
CA LEU A 122 50.54 -0.94 4.29
C LEU A 122 51.44 -2.00 4.88
N LEU A 123 51.61 -3.13 4.21
CA LEU A 123 52.52 -4.18 4.65
C LEU A 123 53.96 -3.63 4.78
N TYR A 124 54.43 -2.87 3.79
CA TYR A 124 55.74 -2.22 3.85
C TYR A 124 55.84 -1.21 5.00
N ALA A 125 54.84 -0.36 5.19
CA ALA A 125 54.80 0.62 6.26
C ALA A 125 54.77 -0.04 7.65
N ARG A 126 54.00 -1.11 7.83
CA ARG A 126 53.94 -1.91 9.05
C ARG A 126 55.30 -2.52 9.40
N ASN A 127 55.95 -3.16 8.43
CA ASN A 127 57.27 -3.72 8.61
C ASN A 127 58.31 -2.63 8.94
N SER A 128 58.16 -1.44 8.37
CA SER A 128 59.07 -0.31 8.65
C SER A 128 58.86 0.24 10.07
N PHE A 129 57.58 0.39 10.48
CA PHE A 129 57.24 0.81 11.85
C PHE A 129 57.77 -0.21 12.88
N GLU A 130 57.56 -1.49 12.68
CA GLU A 130 58.09 -2.56 13.58
C GLU A 130 59.61 -2.53 13.68
N ARG A 131 60.32 -2.34 12.58
CA ARG A 131 61.78 -2.22 12.54
C ARG A 131 62.24 -0.98 13.33
N TYR A 132 61.66 0.18 13.06
CA TYR A 132 62.03 1.40 13.78
C TYR A 132 61.70 1.34 15.27
N ASN A 133 60.58 0.72 15.63
CA ASN A 133 60.22 0.51 17.04
C ASN A 133 61.21 -0.39 17.79
N LYS A 134 61.75 -1.42 17.13
CA LYS A 134 62.85 -2.24 17.70
C LYS A 134 64.17 -1.47 17.82
N LEU A 135 64.51 -0.62 16.84
CA LEU A 135 65.72 0.21 16.86
C LEU A 135 65.64 1.38 17.88
N LEU A 136 64.46 1.81 18.23
CA LEU A 136 64.28 2.80 19.28
C LEU A 136 64.74 2.27 20.65
N ALA A 137 64.49 1.01 20.96
CA ALA A 137 64.94 0.35 22.19
C ALA A 137 66.46 0.39 22.35
N SER A 138 67.20 0.31 21.22
CA SER A 138 68.68 0.43 21.16
C SER A 138 69.17 1.85 21.00
N LYS A 139 68.30 2.86 21.07
CA LYS A 139 68.61 4.30 20.87
C LYS A 139 69.24 4.63 19.51
N SER A 140 69.02 3.76 18.49
CA SER A 140 69.60 3.89 17.15
C SER A 140 68.77 4.77 16.20
N VAL A 141 67.56 5.15 16.61
CA VAL A 141 66.66 6.07 15.86
C VAL A 141 65.99 7.04 16.81
N SER A 142 65.47 8.16 16.28
CA SER A 142 64.73 9.13 17.05
C SER A 142 63.28 8.70 17.27
N MET A 143 62.65 9.18 18.33
CA MET A 143 61.20 8.97 18.57
C MET A 143 60.35 9.51 17.42
N ASP A 144 60.70 10.67 16.87
CA ASP A 144 60.05 11.30 15.71
C ASP A 144 60.02 10.35 14.48
N THR A 145 61.13 9.60 14.25
CA THR A 145 61.15 8.60 13.16
C THR A 145 60.13 7.50 13.35
N VAL A 146 59.92 7.04 14.58
CA VAL A 146 58.92 6.00 14.91
C VAL A 146 57.51 6.56 14.79
N GLU A 147 57.26 7.78 15.27
CA GLU A 147 55.95 8.43 15.17
C GLU A 147 55.57 8.70 13.72
N ASN A 148 56.51 9.12 12.87
CA ASN A 148 56.28 9.30 11.43
C ASN A 148 55.95 7.97 10.75
N ALA A 149 56.63 6.89 11.06
CA ALA A 149 56.31 5.56 10.51
C ALA A 149 54.95 5.05 10.96
N LYS A 150 54.57 5.29 12.23
CA LYS A 150 53.27 4.98 12.78
C LYS A 150 52.16 5.80 12.09
N SER A 151 52.36 7.08 11.91
CA SER A 151 51.43 7.94 11.21
C SER A 151 51.19 7.51 9.77
N THR A 152 52.31 7.15 9.06
CA THR A 152 52.20 6.62 7.69
C THR A 152 51.40 5.33 7.64
N MET A 153 51.62 4.41 8.60
CA MET A 153 50.86 3.15 8.68
C MET A 153 49.34 3.44 8.87
N HIS A 154 49.00 4.31 9.83
CA HIS A 154 47.60 4.67 10.06
C HIS A 154 46.96 5.41 8.88
N ALA A 155 47.69 6.26 8.17
CA ALA A 155 47.22 6.89 6.96
C ALA A 155 46.83 5.87 5.88
N LEU A 156 47.69 4.85 5.67
CA LEU A 156 47.41 3.77 4.71
C LEU A 156 46.23 2.89 5.17
N GLU A 157 46.06 2.65 6.46
CA GLU A 157 44.88 1.95 7.00
C GLU A 157 43.61 2.72 6.67
N ALA A 158 43.60 4.05 6.83
CA ALA A 158 42.46 4.89 6.45
C ALA A 158 42.21 4.93 4.93
N GLU A 159 43.28 4.92 4.11
CA GLU A 159 43.15 4.82 2.65
C GLU A 159 42.52 3.49 2.20
N ILE A 160 42.86 2.37 2.87
CA ILE A 160 42.26 1.06 2.60
C ILE A 160 40.76 1.09 2.93
N GLN A 161 40.34 1.69 4.05
CA GLN A 161 38.91 1.85 4.36
C GLN A 161 38.17 2.66 3.29
N SER A 162 38.80 3.68 2.73
CA SER A 162 38.25 4.45 1.62
C SER A 162 38.14 3.61 0.33
N ALA A 163 39.15 2.76 0.06
CA ALA A 163 39.12 1.85 -1.08
C ALA A 163 38.03 0.79 -0.91
N ASP A 164 37.81 0.26 0.31
CA ASP A 164 36.72 -0.65 0.61
C ASP A 164 35.35 -0.04 0.32
N ALA A 165 35.14 1.22 0.72
CA ALA A 165 33.92 1.95 0.39
C ALA A 165 33.73 2.11 -1.14
N SER A 166 34.82 2.36 -1.88
CA SER A 166 34.77 2.42 -3.35
C SER A 166 34.39 1.10 -4.01
N ILE A 167 34.88 -0.02 -3.46
CA ILE A 167 34.53 -1.38 -3.92
C ILE A 167 33.02 -1.63 -3.70
N ILE A 168 32.48 -1.24 -2.56
CA ILE A 168 31.03 -1.38 -2.27
C ILE A 168 30.21 -0.63 -3.32
N VAL A 169 30.56 0.62 -3.61
CA VAL A 169 29.86 1.43 -4.62
C VAL A 169 29.93 0.77 -6.00
N ALA A 170 31.10 0.32 -6.42
CA ALA A 170 31.28 -0.33 -7.72
C ALA A 170 30.48 -1.66 -7.81
N LYS A 171 30.42 -2.43 -6.72
CA LYS A 171 29.64 -3.67 -6.64
C LYS A 171 28.14 -3.40 -6.66
N ASP A 172 27.67 -2.34 -6.01
CA ASP A 172 26.26 -1.94 -6.06
C ASP A 172 25.87 -1.51 -7.47
N ASP A 173 26.70 -0.75 -8.16
CA ASP A 173 26.46 -0.36 -9.56
C ASP A 173 26.41 -1.59 -10.49
N LEU A 174 27.29 -2.57 -10.27
CA LEU A 174 27.25 -3.83 -10.99
C LEU A 174 25.96 -4.62 -10.68
N ASN A 175 25.51 -4.65 -9.43
CA ASN A 175 24.26 -5.30 -9.06
C ASN A 175 23.06 -4.64 -9.71
N TYR A 176 23.07 -3.32 -9.86
CA TYR A 176 21.99 -2.56 -10.52
C TYR A 176 21.90 -2.82 -12.02
N THR A 177 22.91 -3.48 -12.66
CA THR A 177 22.77 -3.95 -14.04
C THR A 177 21.78 -5.10 -14.17
N ARG A 178 21.48 -5.80 -13.07
CA ARG A 178 20.52 -6.90 -13.00
C ARG A 178 19.27 -6.41 -12.29
N ILE A 179 18.28 -5.97 -13.05
CA ILE A 179 17.04 -5.40 -12.50
C ILE A 179 16.10 -6.54 -12.14
N THR A 180 15.78 -6.65 -10.85
CA THR A 180 14.87 -7.67 -10.30
C THR A 180 13.51 -7.07 -9.90
N ALA A 181 12.50 -7.93 -9.78
CA ALA A 181 11.16 -7.55 -9.34
C ALA A 181 11.17 -7.18 -7.84
N PRO A 182 10.76 -5.96 -7.46
CA PRO A 182 10.71 -5.53 -6.07
C PRO A 182 9.54 -6.14 -5.29
N ILE A 183 8.48 -6.54 -5.97
CA ILE A 183 7.28 -7.17 -5.40
C ILE A 183 6.82 -8.34 -6.28
N THR A 184 6.03 -9.23 -5.68
CA THR A 184 5.29 -10.25 -6.43
C THR A 184 4.04 -9.62 -7.06
N GLY A 185 3.87 -9.76 -8.38
CA GLY A 185 2.74 -9.13 -9.05
C GLY A 185 2.71 -9.39 -10.54
N ARG A 186 1.70 -8.83 -11.20
CA ARG A 186 1.54 -8.89 -12.66
C ARG A 186 2.30 -7.74 -13.31
N THR A 187 3.13 -8.08 -14.28
CA THR A 187 3.87 -7.09 -15.08
C THR A 187 2.96 -6.39 -16.07
N GLY A 188 3.15 -5.10 -16.20
CA GLY A 188 2.56 -4.30 -17.27
C GLY A 188 3.31 -4.42 -18.59
N ARG A 189 3.07 -3.44 -19.47
CA ARG A 189 3.78 -3.32 -20.74
C ARG A 189 5.20 -2.80 -20.53
N VAL A 190 6.15 -3.31 -21.29
CA VAL A 190 7.54 -2.85 -21.32
C VAL A 190 7.65 -1.58 -22.14
N THR A 191 8.35 -0.59 -21.61
CA THR A 191 8.54 0.70 -22.29
C THR A 191 9.73 0.67 -23.27
N PHE A 192 10.79 -0.07 -22.90
CA PHE A 192 12.04 -0.15 -23.67
C PHE A 192 12.37 -1.58 -24.06
N SER A 193 12.61 -1.83 -25.32
CA SER A 193 12.98 -3.15 -25.86
C SER A 193 14.47 -3.44 -25.67
N THR A 194 14.85 -4.71 -25.79
CA THR A 194 16.25 -5.15 -25.87
C THR A 194 16.99 -4.40 -26.97
N GLY A 195 18.20 -3.95 -26.69
CA GLY A 195 19.04 -3.11 -27.54
C GLY A 195 18.89 -1.60 -27.29
N ASN A 196 17.87 -1.15 -26.56
CA ASN A 196 17.73 0.27 -26.24
C ASN A 196 18.71 0.66 -25.13
N TYR A 197 19.29 1.85 -25.29
CA TYR A 197 20.09 2.49 -24.26
C TYR A 197 19.17 3.17 -23.24
N ILE A 198 19.39 2.89 -21.97
CA ILE A 198 18.62 3.45 -20.84
C ILE A 198 19.52 4.16 -19.86
N THR A 199 18.94 5.11 -19.13
CA THR A 199 19.60 5.89 -18.08
C THR A 199 18.65 6.00 -16.87
N PRO A 200 19.11 6.41 -15.69
CA PRO A 200 18.23 6.68 -14.54
C PRO A 200 17.12 7.71 -14.84
N THR A 201 17.33 8.58 -15.82
CA THR A 201 16.36 9.59 -16.25
C THR A 201 15.41 9.11 -17.35
N SER A 202 15.59 7.90 -17.89
CA SER A 202 14.73 7.37 -18.96
C SER A 202 13.30 7.07 -18.51
N GLY A 203 13.04 7.06 -17.19
CA GLY A 203 11.73 6.80 -16.64
C GLY A 203 11.44 5.30 -16.40
N SER A 204 10.17 4.93 -16.50
CA SER A 204 9.71 3.59 -16.19
C SER A 204 10.08 2.57 -17.26
N LEU A 205 10.65 1.45 -16.85
CA LEU A 205 10.86 0.26 -17.70
C LEU A 205 9.60 -0.61 -17.77
N VAL A 206 9.02 -0.89 -16.62
CA VAL A 206 7.79 -1.68 -16.45
C VAL A 206 7.14 -1.32 -15.13
N THR A 207 5.81 -1.40 -15.07
CA THR A 207 5.06 -1.28 -13.82
C THR A 207 4.62 -2.69 -13.38
N ILE A 208 4.82 -3.02 -12.11
CA ILE A 208 4.34 -4.27 -11.51
C ILE A 208 3.18 -3.92 -10.58
N THR A 209 2.07 -4.60 -10.79
CA THR A 209 0.86 -4.45 -9.96
C THR A 209 0.71 -5.70 -9.10
N GLY A 210 0.71 -5.53 -7.79
CA GLY A 210 0.51 -6.61 -6.82
C GLY A 210 -0.83 -7.30 -7.03
N ILE A 211 -0.88 -8.59 -6.74
CA ILE A 211 -2.08 -9.42 -6.92
C ILE A 211 -2.57 -10.04 -5.60
N GLU A 212 -1.81 -9.93 -4.53
CA GLU A 212 -2.12 -10.58 -3.25
C GLU A 212 -3.17 -9.81 -2.46
N GLU A 213 -3.07 -8.49 -2.44
CA GLU A 213 -3.99 -7.64 -1.72
C GLU A 213 -4.59 -6.59 -2.64
N VAL A 214 -5.91 -6.45 -2.57
CA VAL A 214 -6.66 -5.45 -3.34
C VAL A 214 -7.59 -4.68 -2.43
N TYR A 215 -7.80 -3.42 -2.74
CA TYR A 215 -8.85 -2.63 -2.13
C TYR A 215 -9.92 -2.27 -3.17
N VAL A 216 -11.12 -2.04 -2.69
CA VAL A 216 -12.22 -1.58 -3.54
C VAL A 216 -12.55 -0.14 -3.16
N LYS A 217 -12.31 0.76 -4.09
CA LYS A 217 -12.66 2.17 -3.93
C LYS A 217 -14.10 2.39 -4.38
N PHE A 218 -14.93 2.96 -3.54
CA PHE A 218 -16.30 3.28 -3.88
C PHE A 218 -16.71 4.64 -3.30
N PRO A 219 -17.49 5.44 -4.04
CA PRO A 219 -18.01 6.70 -3.56
C PRO A 219 -19.21 6.48 -2.63
N ILE A 220 -19.23 7.14 -1.49
CA ILE A 220 -20.39 7.22 -0.60
C ILE A 220 -20.79 8.69 -0.46
N SER A 221 -22.09 9.00 -0.57
CA SER A 221 -22.54 10.37 -0.36
C SER A 221 -22.41 10.76 1.11
N GLU A 222 -22.10 12.03 1.39
CA GLU A 222 -22.02 12.55 2.76
C GLU A 222 -23.33 12.32 3.54
N ARG A 223 -24.47 12.48 2.87
CA ARG A 223 -25.79 12.20 3.45
C ARG A 223 -25.92 10.74 3.89
N ASP A 224 -25.52 9.78 3.04
CA ASP A 224 -25.55 8.36 3.37
C ASP A 224 -24.57 8.04 4.49
N PHE A 225 -23.37 8.61 4.46
CA PHE A 225 -22.38 8.44 5.50
C PHE A 225 -22.88 8.92 6.86
N LEU A 226 -23.39 10.14 6.94
CA LEU A 226 -23.93 10.70 8.19
C LEU A 226 -25.18 9.97 8.68
N SER A 227 -26.07 9.55 7.78
CA SER A 227 -27.29 8.85 8.15
C SER A 227 -27.07 7.42 8.62
N LEU A 228 -26.06 6.72 8.06
CA LEU A 228 -25.79 5.32 8.38
C LEU A 228 -24.80 5.17 9.54
N PHE A 229 -23.76 5.97 9.57
CA PHE A 229 -22.64 5.78 10.48
C PHE A 229 -22.36 6.96 11.41
N GLY A 230 -22.60 8.18 10.97
CA GLY A 230 -22.35 9.43 11.70
C GLY A 230 -20.84 9.73 11.90
N THR A 231 -20.02 8.72 12.17
CA THR A 231 -18.58 8.86 12.37
C THR A 231 -17.80 7.78 11.61
N GLN A 232 -16.52 8.05 11.30
CA GLN A 232 -15.63 7.08 10.64
C GLN A 232 -15.39 5.83 11.49
N ASP A 233 -15.32 5.97 12.81
CA ASP A 233 -15.09 4.85 13.72
C ASP A 233 -16.28 3.90 13.76
N ASN A 234 -17.50 4.41 13.70
CA ASN A 234 -18.70 3.59 13.60
C ASN A 234 -18.74 2.85 12.25
N MET A 235 -18.42 3.52 11.16
CA MET A 235 -18.34 2.89 9.84
C MET A 235 -17.34 1.74 9.82
N LYS A 236 -16.16 1.90 10.40
CA LYS A 236 -15.14 0.81 10.50
C LYS A 236 -15.61 -0.38 11.33
N LYS A 237 -16.44 -0.14 12.35
CA LYS A 237 -16.94 -1.17 13.27
C LYS A 237 -18.19 -1.89 12.76
N GLU A 238 -19.10 -1.14 12.15
CA GLU A 238 -20.47 -1.59 11.85
C GLU A 238 -20.67 -1.97 10.37
N ALA A 239 -19.85 -1.42 9.45
CA ALA A 239 -20.03 -1.68 8.03
C ALA A 239 -19.47 -3.06 7.63
N VAL A 240 -20.36 -3.93 7.18
CA VAL A 240 -19.97 -5.17 6.51
C VAL A 240 -20.13 -4.97 4.99
N VAL A 241 -19.02 -5.08 4.28
CA VAL A 241 -18.99 -4.86 2.85
C VAL A 241 -18.95 -6.19 2.13
N THR A 242 -19.96 -6.47 1.29
CA THR A 242 -19.98 -7.61 0.40
C THR A 242 -19.78 -7.17 -1.05
N LEU A 243 -18.95 -7.89 -1.78
CA LEU A 243 -18.63 -7.58 -3.17
C LEU A 243 -19.40 -8.48 -4.13
N THR A 244 -20.07 -7.88 -5.10
CA THR A 244 -20.66 -8.60 -6.23
C THR A 244 -19.84 -8.28 -7.47
N LEU A 245 -19.31 -9.31 -8.11
CA LEU A 245 -18.50 -9.18 -9.33
C LEU A 245 -19.38 -8.78 -10.53
N ALA A 246 -18.76 -8.28 -11.61
CA ALA A 246 -19.45 -7.85 -12.82
C ALA A 246 -20.27 -8.99 -13.49
N ASN A 247 -19.92 -10.26 -13.23
CA ASN A 247 -20.65 -11.43 -13.69
C ASN A 247 -21.86 -11.81 -12.80
N GLY A 248 -22.19 -10.98 -11.79
CA GLY A 248 -23.30 -11.21 -10.86
C GLY A 248 -22.99 -12.18 -9.71
N LYS A 249 -21.80 -12.79 -9.66
CA LYS A 249 -21.42 -13.68 -8.57
C LYS A 249 -20.99 -12.89 -7.34
N ALA A 250 -21.47 -13.31 -6.16
CA ALA A 250 -20.98 -12.78 -4.90
C ALA A 250 -19.55 -13.25 -4.64
N TYR A 251 -18.69 -12.33 -4.21
CA TYR A 251 -17.34 -12.67 -3.77
C TYR A 251 -17.41 -13.33 -2.38
N ALA A 252 -16.69 -14.44 -2.19
CA ALA A 252 -16.84 -15.31 -1.03
C ALA A 252 -16.37 -14.69 0.30
N HIS A 253 -15.54 -13.64 0.23
CA HIS A 253 -14.95 -13.03 1.42
C HIS A 253 -15.53 -11.63 1.66
N PRO A 254 -16.07 -11.35 2.86
CA PRO A 254 -16.52 -9.99 3.20
C PRO A 254 -15.31 -9.07 3.34
N GLY A 255 -15.45 -7.85 2.87
CA GLY A 255 -14.48 -6.79 3.05
C GLY A 255 -14.70 -6.02 4.34
N LYS A 256 -13.62 -5.46 4.89
CA LYS A 256 -13.67 -4.51 6.01
C LYS A 256 -13.34 -3.11 5.49
N VAL A 257 -14.02 -2.10 6.03
CA VAL A 257 -13.66 -0.71 5.73
C VAL A 257 -12.35 -0.38 6.43
N PHE A 258 -11.34 -0.01 5.64
CA PHE A 258 -10.00 0.27 6.16
C PHE A 258 -9.73 1.77 6.27
N MET A 259 -10.06 2.52 5.24
CA MET A 259 -9.76 3.94 5.14
C MET A 259 -10.90 4.71 4.47
N THR A 260 -11.17 5.89 4.96
CA THR A 260 -12.03 6.87 4.30
C THR A 260 -11.12 7.99 3.82
N ASP A 261 -11.14 8.29 2.53
CA ASP A 261 -10.37 9.41 1.98
C ASP A 261 -10.86 10.72 2.59
N ASN A 262 -9.94 11.57 2.99
CA ASN A 262 -10.24 12.86 3.60
C ASN A 262 -10.56 13.95 2.56
N THR A 263 -10.54 13.60 1.28
CA THR A 263 -10.78 14.53 0.19
C THR A 263 -12.23 14.44 -0.26
N VAL A 264 -13.05 15.42 0.16
CA VAL A 264 -14.38 15.61 -0.40
C VAL A 264 -14.23 16.18 -1.81
N GLN A 265 -14.63 15.44 -2.82
CA GLN A 265 -14.69 15.99 -4.18
C GLN A 265 -15.88 16.93 -4.26
N THR A 266 -15.61 18.23 -4.36
CA THR A 266 -16.59 19.33 -4.40
C THR A 266 -17.61 19.24 -5.55
N THR A 267 -17.40 18.38 -6.53
CA THR A 267 -18.32 18.15 -7.66
C THR A 267 -19.37 17.08 -7.42
N THR A 268 -19.20 16.18 -6.43
CA THR A 268 -20.09 15.02 -6.25
C THR A 268 -20.45 14.72 -4.79
N ASP A 269 -20.01 15.53 -3.81
CA ASP A 269 -20.22 15.30 -2.36
C ASP A 269 -19.97 13.82 -1.93
N THR A 270 -18.91 13.21 -2.46
CA THR A 270 -18.64 11.80 -2.25
C THR A 270 -17.33 11.56 -1.50
N LEU A 271 -17.40 10.75 -0.47
CA LEU A 271 -16.25 10.23 0.27
C LEU A 271 -15.82 8.89 -0.38
N ASN A 272 -14.53 8.72 -0.62
CA ASN A 272 -13.99 7.45 -1.11
C ASN A 272 -13.65 6.55 0.08
N SER A 273 -14.28 5.38 0.15
CA SER A 273 -14.01 4.38 1.20
C SER A 273 -13.60 3.07 0.57
N GLY A 274 -12.53 2.47 1.06
CA GLY A 274 -12.01 1.20 0.54
C GLY A 274 -12.02 0.10 1.60
N PRO A 275 -12.57 -1.10 1.33
CA PRO A 275 -12.36 -2.28 2.14
C PRO A 275 -11.05 -2.96 1.78
N ASN A 276 -10.27 -3.32 2.79
CA ASN A 276 -9.11 -4.17 2.62
C ASN A 276 -9.58 -5.63 2.61
N SER A 277 -9.49 -6.30 1.49
CA SER A 277 -9.78 -7.74 1.39
C SER A 277 -8.47 -8.46 1.08
N PRO A 278 -7.90 -9.24 2.02
CA PRO A 278 -6.74 -10.06 1.71
C PRO A 278 -7.17 -11.16 0.76
N THR A 279 -6.90 -11.00 -0.52
CA THR A 279 -7.03 -12.09 -1.51
C THR A 279 -5.82 -13.01 -1.39
N ARG A 280 -5.84 -13.94 -0.44
CA ARG A 280 -5.03 -15.14 -0.58
C ARG A 280 -5.73 -16.05 -1.61
N ARG A 281 -5.15 -16.08 -2.78
CA ARG A 281 -5.11 -17.10 -3.84
C ARG A 281 -5.58 -16.64 -5.21
N THR A 282 -4.62 -16.71 -6.11
CA THR A 282 -4.61 -17.20 -7.50
C THR A 282 -5.98 -17.46 -8.14
N CYS A 283 -6.30 -16.67 -9.14
CA CYS A 283 -6.93 -17.15 -10.37
C CYS A 283 -5.87 -17.31 -11.44
#